data_3f755a3caf6de099341d30d6300ff3fd
#
_entry.id   3f755a3caf6de099341d30d6300ff3fd
#
_cell.length_a   1.000
_cell.length_b   1.000
_cell.length_c   1.000
_cell.angle_alpha   90.00
_cell.angle_beta   90.00
_cell.angle_gamma   90.00
#
_symmetry.space_group_name_H-M   'P 1'
#
loop_
_entity.id
_entity.type
_entity.pdbx_description
1 polymer ?
#
loop_
_entity_poly.entity_id
_entity_poly.type
_entity_poly.pdbx_seq_one_letter_code
_entity_poly.pdbx_strand_id
1 'polypeptide(L)'
;MKRILVINPGATSTKIAVYEDENEVMRVGIDHDAAEMDKHEKIVDQMPFRRDIIMKTLEEKGFKLEDFDAICGRGGLLKHIPSGTYKVTDAVIEDIKNPPYGEHAANLGSYISKELADKVGIPAFFVDPVAVDELEDVARYSGLKGMERQSFWHALNQKAVCREAAKQIGKPYEELNIIGVHLGGGVSVAAHKHGKTVDLNNVKDEGAMGMDRGGSLPANALVNLCYSGKTKEEVKRIIGREAGVFSYTGTKDFRTVENKAFDEEITSYGGKIAPIIRIPGEEEMKALALGALRALNDGDYKNY
;
A
#
# COMPACT_ATOMS: atom_id res chain seq x y z
N MET A 1 -10.00 26.24 4.66
CA MET A 1 -10.35 24.83 4.97
C MET A 1 -10.50 24.10 3.64
N LYS A 2 -9.73 23.03 3.46
CA LYS A 2 -9.74 22.18 2.27
C LYS A 2 -10.42 20.86 2.60
N ARG A 3 -11.32 20.42 1.73
CA ARG A 3 -12.01 19.14 1.91
C ARG A 3 -11.53 18.12 0.89
N ILE A 4 -11.07 16.98 1.36
CA ILE A 4 -10.43 15.93 0.55
C ILE A 4 -11.20 14.63 0.72
N LEU A 5 -11.63 14.03 -0.40
CA LEU A 5 -12.11 12.65 -0.43
C LEU A 5 -10.93 11.70 -0.62
N VAL A 6 -10.82 10.71 0.25
CA VAL A 6 -9.80 9.66 0.18
C VAL A 6 -10.46 8.33 -0.20
N ILE A 7 -9.87 7.61 -1.17
CA ILE A 7 -10.37 6.33 -1.69
C ILE A 7 -9.25 5.28 -1.64
N ASN A 8 -9.45 4.23 -0.85
CA ASN A 8 -8.50 3.12 -0.66
C ASN A 8 -9.17 1.76 -0.92
N PRO A 9 -9.16 1.27 -2.18
CA PRO A 9 -9.70 -0.04 -2.52
C PRO A 9 -8.77 -1.16 -2.05
N GLY A 10 -9.35 -2.13 -1.34
CA GLY A 10 -8.76 -3.43 -1.04
C GLY A 10 -9.34 -4.54 -1.91
N ALA A 11 -8.89 -5.78 -1.72
CA ALA A 11 -9.36 -6.93 -2.50
C ALA A 11 -10.88 -7.13 -2.37
N THR A 12 -11.39 -7.16 -1.14
CA THR A 12 -12.79 -7.46 -0.81
C THR A 12 -13.55 -6.27 -0.21
N SER A 13 -12.94 -5.09 -0.17
CA SER A 13 -13.58 -3.90 0.42
C SER A 13 -13.03 -2.62 -0.21
N THR A 14 -13.72 -1.51 0.02
CA THR A 14 -13.23 -0.17 -0.29
C THR A 14 -13.39 0.71 0.95
N LYS A 15 -12.30 1.30 1.43
CA LYS A 15 -12.37 2.30 2.49
C LYS A 15 -12.43 3.69 1.84
N ILE A 16 -13.35 4.53 2.33
CA ILE A 16 -13.40 5.94 1.97
C ILE A 16 -13.34 6.79 3.24
N ALA A 17 -12.76 7.97 3.14
CA ALA A 17 -12.78 8.95 4.22
C ALA A 17 -12.87 10.36 3.66
N VAL A 18 -13.42 11.26 4.46
CA VAL A 18 -13.45 12.70 4.20
C VAL A 18 -12.60 13.38 5.25
N TYR A 19 -11.71 14.24 4.78
CA TYR A 19 -10.87 15.09 5.63
C TYR A 19 -11.19 16.57 5.39
N GLU A 20 -11.24 17.33 6.47
CA GLU A 20 -11.24 18.80 6.47
C GLU A 20 -9.88 19.26 7.01
N ASP A 21 -9.03 19.77 6.13
CA ASP A 21 -7.59 19.95 6.36
C ASP A 21 -6.98 18.63 6.89
N GLU A 22 -6.44 18.60 8.10
CA GLU A 22 -5.84 17.39 8.71
C GLU A 22 -6.85 16.53 9.50
N ASN A 23 -8.10 17.01 9.66
CA ASN A 23 -9.09 16.35 10.50
C ASN A 23 -9.95 15.37 9.71
N GLU A 24 -10.01 14.14 10.16
CA GLU A 24 -10.92 13.14 9.61
C GLU A 24 -12.34 13.40 10.14
N VAL A 25 -13.26 13.72 9.22
CA VAL A 25 -14.67 14.01 9.56
C VAL A 25 -15.61 12.84 9.23
N MET A 26 -15.17 11.92 8.36
CA MET A 26 -15.92 10.72 8.02
C MET A 26 -14.96 9.60 7.58
N ARG A 27 -15.23 8.37 8.04
CA ARG A 27 -14.61 7.14 7.51
C ARG A 27 -15.65 6.05 7.38
N VAL A 28 -15.66 5.35 6.24
CA VAL A 28 -16.54 4.20 5.98
C VAL A 28 -15.74 3.09 5.32
N GLY A 29 -15.89 1.87 5.82
CA GLY A 29 -15.48 0.65 5.13
C GLY A 29 -16.70 0.06 4.42
N ILE A 30 -16.54 -0.23 3.14
CA ILE A 30 -17.57 -0.81 2.27
C ILE A 30 -17.10 -2.20 1.89
N ASP A 31 -17.71 -3.22 2.45
CA ASP A 31 -17.43 -4.60 2.08
C ASP A 31 -18.13 -4.97 0.78
N HIS A 32 -17.48 -5.76 -0.05
CA HIS A 32 -17.99 -6.23 -1.34
C HIS A 32 -18.29 -7.71 -1.27
N ASP A 33 -19.44 -8.10 -1.81
CA ASP A 33 -19.81 -9.50 -1.94
C ASP A 33 -18.82 -10.21 -2.88
N ALA A 34 -18.28 -11.36 -2.44
CA ALA A 34 -17.38 -12.18 -3.24
C ALA A 34 -17.99 -12.60 -4.58
N ALA A 35 -19.28 -12.96 -4.57
CA ALA A 35 -19.99 -13.34 -5.80
C ALA A 35 -20.14 -12.16 -6.78
N GLU A 36 -20.16 -10.93 -6.31
CA GLU A 36 -20.13 -9.73 -7.18
C GLU A 36 -18.73 -9.51 -7.74
N MET A 37 -17.69 -9.70 -6.92
CA MET A 37 -16.31 -9.55 -7.38
C MET A 37 -15.93 -10.59 -8.43
N ASP A 38 -16.41 -11.83 -8.30
CA ASP A 38 -16.15 -12.93 -9.20
C ASP A 38 -16.81 -12.78 -10.59
N LYS A 39 -17.75 -11.85 -10.76
CA LYS A 39 -18.33 -11.52 -12.08
C LYS A 39 -17.36 -10.78 -13.01
N HIS A 40 -16.29 -10.24 -12.45
CA HIS A 40 -15.34 -9.42 -13.18
C HIS A 40 -14.09 -10.22 -13.52
N GLU A 41 -13.81 -10.39 -14.81
CA GLU A 41 -12.63 -11.13 -15.29
C GLU A 41 -11.33 -10.44 -14.89
N LYS A 42 -11.31 -9.10 -14.97
CA LYS A 42 -10.16 -8.26 -14.59
C LYS A 42 -10.52 -7.35 -13.43
N ILE A 43 -9.52 -7.02 -12.61
CA ILE A 43 -9.71 -6.07 -11.50
C ILE A 43 -10.16 -4.70 -12.01
N VAL A 44 -9.66 -4.24 -13.16
CA VAL A 44 -10.04 -2.95 -13.75
C VAL A 44 -11.54 -2.88 -14.07
N ASP A 45 -12.18 -4.00 -14.38
CA ASP A 45 -13.61 -4.07 -14.72
C ASP A 45 -14.51 -3.82 -13.49
N GLN A 46 -13.97 -3.93 -12.27
CA GLN A 46 -14.68 -3.60 -11.03
C GLN A 46 -14.85 -2.08 -10.81
N MET A 47 -14.18 -1.25 -11.60
CA MET A 47 -14.16 0.20 -11.39
C MET A 47 -15.56 0.84 -11.37
N PRO A 48 -16.46 0.59 -12.34
CA PRO A 48 -17.80 1.19 -12.34
C PRO A 48 -18.60 0.79 -11.10
N PHE A 49 -18.60 -0.50 -10.75
CA PHE A 49 -19.28 -1.01 -9.57
C PHE A 49 -18.81 -0.33 -8.29
N ARG A 50 -17.47 -0.25 -8.07
CA ARG A 50 -16.90 0.37 -6.87
C ARG A 50 -17.17 1.88 -6.83
N ARG A 51 -17.08 2.57 -7.97
CA ARG A 51 -17.43 3.99 -8.10
C ARG A 51 -18.89 4.26 -7.68
N ASP A 52 -19.81 3.46 -8.18
CA ASP A 52 -21.24 3.69 -7.95
C ASP A 52 -21.62 3.46 -6.47
N ILE A 53 -20.99 2.47 -5.82
CA ILE A 53 -21.15 2.27 -4.37
C ILE A 53 -20.56 3.43 -3.58
N ILE A 54 -19.38 3.94 -3.97
CA ILE A 54 -18.76 5.11 -3.31
C ILE A 54 -19.69 6.31 -3.42
N MET A 55 -20.23 6.59 -4.61
CA MET A 55 -21.17 7.71 -4.84
C MET A 55 -22.40 7.60 -3.96
N LYS A 56 -23.03 6.42 -3.94
CA LYS A 56 -24.18 6.16 -3.08
C LYS A 56 -23.84 6.37 -1.59
N THR A 57 -22.69 5.86 -1.14
CA THR A 57 -22.27 6.01 0.25
C THR A 57 -22.04 7.48 0.62
N LEU A 58 -21.44 8.27 -0.28
CA LEU A 58 -21.25 9.71 -0.06
C LEU A 58 -22.60 10.42 0.07
N GLU A 59 -23.56 10.15 -0.82
CA GLU A 59 -24.91 10.74 -0.77
C GLU A 59 -25.62 10.37 0.54
N GLU A 60 -25.59 9.10 0.97
CA GLU A 60 -26.16 8.65 2.24
C GLU A 60 -25.52 9.33 3.47
N LYS A 61 -24.26 9.77 3.35
CA LYS A 61 -23.55 10.53 4.38
C LYS A 61 -23.69 12.04 4.25
N GLY A 62 -24.46 12.53 3.25
CA GLY A 62 -24.75 13.94 3.04
C GLY A 62 -23.64 14.71 2.32
N PHE A 63 -22.72 14.04 1.63
CA PHE A 63 -21.66 14.65 0.83
C PHE A 63 -22.01 14.61 -0.67
N LYS A 64 -21.61 15.66 -1.38
CA LYS A 64 -21.65 15.74 -2.86
C LYS A 64 -20.24 15.92 -3.39
N LEU A 65 -20.01 15.58 -4.67
CA LEU A 65 -18.67 15.73 -5.27
C LEU A 65 -18.21 17.18 -5.29
N GLU A 66 -19.12 18.12 -5.43
CA GLU A 66 -18.87 19.57 -5.45
C GLU A 66 -18.38 20.10 -4.10
N ASP A 67 -18.52 19.31 -3.02
CA ASP A 67 -18.05 19.69 -1.69
C ASP A 67 -16.53 19.53 -1.54
N PHE A 68 -15.86 18.84 -2.47
CA PHE A 68 -14.43 18.51 -2.35
C PHE A 68 -13.53 19.44 -3.16
N ASP A 69 -12.35 19.74 -2.61
CA ASP A 69 -11.29 20.48 -3.30
C ASP A 69 -10.34 19.53 -4.07
N ALA A 70 -10.24 18.28 -3.66
CA ALA A 70 -9.47 17.24 -4.35
C ALA A 70 -9.99 15.84 -3.98
N ILE A 71 -9.68 14.87 -4.83
CA ILE A 71 -9.86 13.43 -4.53
C ILE A 71 -8.51 12.74 -4.55
N CYS A 72 -8.20 11.97 -3.52
CA CYS A 72 -6.94 11.24 -3.42
C CYS A 72 -7.19 9.73 -3.36
N GLY A 73 -6.73 9.02 -4.37
CA GLY A 73 -6.83 7.56 -4.44
C GLY A 73 -5.53 6.87 -4.07
N ARG A 74 -5.62 5.63 -3.58
CA ARG A 74 -4.44 4.80 -3.43
C ARG A 74 -3.86 4.47 -4.80
N GLY A 75 -2.53 4.62 -4.96
CA GLY A 75 -1.78 4.08 -6.08
C GLY A 75 -1.40 2.62 -5.81
N GLY A 76 -1.31 1.82 -6.86
CA GLY A 76 -0.98 0.40 -6.78
C GLY A 76 0.31 0.03 -7.50
N LEU A 77 0.24 -1.02 -8.34
CA LEU A 77 1.36 -1.55 -9.13
C LEU A 77 1.53 -0.75 -10.43
N LEU A 78 1.94 0.49 -10.29
CA LEU A 78 2.28 1.41 -11.39
C LEU A 78 3.75 1.23 -11.81
N LYS A 79 4.25 2.01 -12.77
CA LYS A 79 5.69 2.09 -13.05
C LYS A 79 6.45 2.52 -11.80
N HIS A 80 7.72 2.14 -11.73
CA HIS A 80 8.60 2.58 -10.66
C HIS A 80 8.83 4.08 -10.72
N ILE A 81 8.53 4.78 -9.63
CA ILE A 81 8.65 6.23 -9.48
C ILE A 81 9.20 6.58 -8.10
N PRO A 82 9.86 7.72 -7.92
CA PRO A 82 10.26 8.21 -6.60
C PRO A 82 9.06 8.48 -5.69
N SER A 83 9.29 8.50 -4.38
CA SER A 83 8.29 8.89 -3.36
C SER A 83 7.71 10.28 -3.63
N GLY A 84 6.44 10.49 -3.32
CA GLY A 84 5.76 11.79 -3.41
C GLY A 84 4.27 11.71 -3.70
N THR A 85 3.66 12.88 -3.81
CA THR A 85 2.29 13.05 -4.30
C THR A 85 2.33 13.27 -5.81
N TYR A 86 1.45 12.59 -6.53
CA TYR A 86 1.37 12.65 -7.99
C TYR A 86 -0.04 13.02 -8.43
N LYS A 87 -0.13 13.87 -9.45
CA LYS A 87 -1.40 14.12 -10.13
C LYS A 87 -1.78 12.90 -10.97
N VAL A 88 -3.04 12.48 -10.87
CA VAL A 88 -3.55 11.39 -11.73
C VAL A 88 -3.80 11.94 -13.12
N THR A 89 -2.99 11.47 -14.08
CA THR A 89 -3.06 11.84 -15.51
C THR A 89 -3.61 10.67 -16.33
N ASP A 90 -3.86 10.88 -17.61
CA ASP A 90 -4.27 9.82 -18.52
C ASP A 90 -3.20 8.73 -18.66
N ALA A 91 -1.90 9.08 -18.51
CA ALA A 91 -0.82 8.11 -18.50
C ALA A 91 -0.93 7.12 -17.31
N VAL A 92 -1.36 7.58 -16.13
CA VAL A 92 -1.66 6.71 -14.98
C VAL A 92 -2.80 5.76 -15.31
N ILE A 93 -3.85 6.26 -15.94
CA ILE A 93 -5.02 5.43 -16.31
C ILE A 93 -4.64 4.37 -17.35
N GLU A 94 -3.77 4.71 -18.31
CA GLU A 94 -3.27 3.75 -19.29
C GLU A 94 -2.47 2.61 -18.62
N ASP A 95 -1.59 2.94 -17.68
CA ASP A 95 -0.85 1.92 -16.92
C ASP A 95 -1.76 1.09 -15.99
N ILE A 96 -2.88 1.63 -15.51
CA ILE A 96 -3.86 0.86 -14.74
C ILE A 96 -4.60 -0.13 -15.63
N LYS A 97 -4.96 0.27 -16.87
CA LYS A 97 -5.63 -0.60 -17.85
C LYS A 97 -4.71 -1.67 -18.42
N ASN A 98 -3.42 -1.36 -18.54
CA ASN A 98 -2.36 -2.24 -19.05
C ASN A 98 -1.24 -2.39 -18.01
N PRO A 99 -1.49 -3.06 -16.86
CA PRO A 99 -0.66 -2.97 -15.68
C PRO A 99 0.71 -3.64 -15.90
N PRO A 100 1.83 -2.88 -15.81
CA PRO A 100 3.16 -3.38 -16.13
C PRO A 100 3.64 -4.47 -15.17
N TYR A 101 3.12 -4.49 -13.95
CA TYR A 101 3.53 -5.42 -12.89
C TYR A 101 2.38 -6.28 -12.34
N GLY A 102 1.28 -6.34 -13.08
CA GLY A 102 0.10 -7.11 -12.74
C GLY A 102 -1.00 -6.29 -12.04
N GLU A 103 -2.16 -6.90 -11.94
CA GLU A 103 -3.36 -6.26 -11.41
C GLU A 103 -3.36 -6.26 -9.88
N HIS A 104 -3.83 -5.16 -9.29
CA HIS A 104 -4.06 -5.04 -7.86
C HIS A 104 -5.24 -4.09 -7.60
N ALA A 105 -6.08 -4.40 -6.63
CA ALA A 105 -7.26 -3.57 -6.31
C ALA A 105 -6.90 -2.11 -5.98
N ALA A 106 -5.73 -1.87 -5.37
CA ALA A 106 -5.26 -0.51 -5.08
C ALA A 106 -5.10 0.37 -6.34
N ASN A 107 -4.88 -0.23 -7.53
CA ASN A 107 -4.81 0.52 -8.79
C ASN A 107 -6.11 1.28 -9.07
N LEU A 108 -7.25 0.72 -8.64
CA LEU A 108 -8.57 1.35 -8.85
C LEU A 108 -8.73 2.66 -8.06
N GLY A 109 -7.97 2.86 -6.98
CA GLY A 109 -8.06 4.09 -6.18
C GLY A 109 -7.79 5.33 -7.02
N SER A 110 -6.69 5.35 -7.75
CA SER A 110 -6.34 6.45 -8.67
C SER A 110 -7.35 6.57 -9.82
N TYR A 111 -7.82 5.46 -10.38
CA TYR A 111 -8.77 5.49 -11.50
C TYR A 111 -10.11 6.09 -11.07
N ILE A 112 -10.70 5.59 -10.00
CA ILE A 112 -11.97 6.11 -9.47
C ILE A 112 -11.82 7.60 -9.09
N SER A 113 -10.70 7.96 -8.45
CA SER A 113 -10.43 9.35 -8.06
C SER A 113 -10.42 10.28 -9.26
N LYS A 114 -9.76 9.90 -10.36
CA LYS A 114 -9.73 10.72 -11.58
C LYS A 114 -11.13 10.87 -12.19
N GLU A 115 -11.86 9.76 -12.34
CA GLU A 115 -13.18 9.81 -12.95
C GLU A 115 -14.18 10.68 -12.15
N LEU A 116 -14.13 10.60 -10.82
CA LEU A 116 -14.98 11.43 -9.97
C LEU A 116 -14.55 12.90 -9.98
N ALA A 117 -13.25 13.16 -9.92
CA ALA A 117 -12.70 14.52 -9.94
C ALA A 117 -12.96 15.25 -11.26
N ASP A 118 -12.84 14.56 -12.39
CA ASP A 118 -13.10 15.12 -13.72
C ASP A 118 -14.58 15.58 -13.88
N LYS A 119 -15.54 14.92 -13.20
CA LYS A 119 -16.96 15.30 -13.25
C LYS A 119 -17.24 16.70 -12.69
N VAL A 120 -16.42 17.13 -11.73
CA VAL A 120 -16.60 18.42 -11.03
C VAL A 120 -15.41 19.38 -11.23
N GLY A 121 -14.43 19.00 -12.07
CA GLY A 121 -13.32 19.86 -12.46
C GLY A 121 -12.28 20.12 -11.37
N ILE A 122 -12.13 19.21 -10.40
CA ILE A 122 -11.14 19.28 -9.34
C ILE A 122 -9.96 18.34 -9.60
N PRO A 123 -8.80 18.51 -8.94
CA PRO A 123 -7.65 17.61 -9.13
C PRO A 123 -7.85 16.27 -8.45
N ALA A 124 -7.30 15.22 -9.10
CA ALA A 124 -7.12 13.89 -8.50
C ALA A 124 -5.64 13.62 -8.24
N PHE A 125 -5.33 13.02 -7.08
CA PHE A 125 -3.97 12.68 -6.66
C PHE A 125 -3.86 11.22 -6.21
N PHE A 126 -2.62 10.73 -6.17
CA PHE A 126 -2.21 9.55 -5.42
C PHE A 126 -0.86 9.81 -4.72
N VAL A 127 -0.57 9.05 -3.69
CA VAL A 127 0.62 9.26 -2.83
C VAL A 127 1.35 7.95 -2.65
N ASP A 128 2.66 7.97 -2.76
CA ASP A 128 3.57 6.88 -2.42
C ASP A 128 3.02 5.48 -2.80
N PRO A 129 2.85 5.18 -4.11
CA PRO A 129 2.29 3.89 -4.53
C PRO A 129 3.19 2.72 -4.13
N VAL A 130 2.67 1.50 -4.18
CA VAL A 130 3.42 0.27 -3.88
C VAL A 130 4.72 0.16 -4.69
N ALA A 131 4.75 0.76 -5.88
CA ALA A 131 5.87 0.78 -6.81
C ALA A 131 6.87 1.94 -6.60
N VAL A 132 6.84 2.62 -5.44
CA VAL A 132 7.89 3.60 -5.10
C VAL A 132 9.24 2.93 -5.13
N ASP A 133 10.18 3.50 -5.91
CA ASP A 133 11.53 3.00 -6.09
C ASP A 133 12.58 4.09 -5.85
N GLU A 134 13.28 3.96 -4.74
CA GLU A 134 14.39 4.82 -4.32
C GLU A 134 15.63 3.97 -3.94
N LEU A 135 15.64 2.68 -4.35
CA LEU A 135 16.75 1.78 -4.05
C LEU A 135 18.08 2.32 -4.57
N GLU A 136 19.11 2.26 -3.73
CA GLU A 136 20.48 2.42 -4.21
C GLU A 136 20.83 1.27 -5.18
N ASP A 137 21.66 1.55 -6.19
CA ASP A 137 22.01 0.54 -7.22
C ASP A 137 22.59 -0.75 -6.62
N VAL A 138 23.37 -0.63 -5.55
CA VAL A 138 23.93 -1.80 -4.84
C VAL A 138 22.86 -2.69 -4.21
N ALA A 139 21.71 -2.12 -3.82
CA ALA A 139 20.60 -2.87 -3.23
C ALA A 139 19.80 -3.68 -4.25
N ARG A 140 20.03 -3.46 -5.56
CA ARG A 140 19.35 -4.20 -6.64
C ARG A 140 19.96 -5.56 -6.93
N TYR A 141 21.19 -5.81 -6.51
CA TYR A 141 21.84 -7.08 -6.78
C TYR A 141 21.17 -8.23 -6.02
N SER A 142 20.78 -9.26 -6.77
CA SER A 142 20.44 -10.57 -6.24
C SER A 142 21.61 -11.54 -6.41
N GLY A 143 21.45 -12.80 -6.01
CA GLY A 143 22.46 -13.84 -6.23
C GLY A 143 22.63 -14.29 -7.69
N LEU A 144 21.79 -13.79 -8.63
CA LEU A 144 21.82 -14.20 -10.03
C LEU A 144 21.56 -13.01 -10.95
N LYS A 145 22.50 -12.76 -11.88
CA LYS A 145 22.39 -11.74 -12.91
C LYS A 145 21.14 -11.99 -13.78
N GLY A 146 20.34 -10.94 -14.03
CA GLY A 146 19.09 -11.01 -14.77
C GLY A 146 17.87 -11.32 -13.87
N MET A 147 18.07 -11.45 -12.56
CA MET A 147 17.03 -11.60 -11.55
C MET A 147 17.20 -10.54 -10.45
N GLU A 148 17.33 -9.28 -10.87
CA GLU A 148 17.54 -8.16 -9.96
C GLU A 148 16.33 -7.96 -9.04
N ARG A 149 16.60 -7.48 -7.83
CA ARG A 149 15.57 -7.12 -6.83
C ARG A 149 14.76 -5.93 -7.33
N GLN A 150 13.46 -5.98 -7.10
CA GLN A 150 12.51 -4.93 -7.50
C GLN A 150 11.91 -4.24 -6.28
N SER A 151 11.49 -3.01 -6.43
CA SER A 151 10.92 -2.22 -5.35
C SER A 151 9.39 -2.33 -5.34
N PHE A 152 8.84 -3.26 -4.54
CA PHE A 152 7.41 -3.36 -4.24
C PHE A 152 7.22 -3.50 -2.74
N TRP A 153 6.62 -2.50 -2.09
CA TRP A 153 6.54 -2.45 -0.63
C TRP A 153 5.40 -1.55 -0.15
N HIS A 154 5.14 -1.52 1.14
CA HIS A 154 4.09 -0.68 1.72
C HIS A 154 4.56 0.77 1.90
N ALA A 155 4.92 1.42 0.79
CA ALA A 155 5.54 2.75 0.77
C ALA A 155 4.69 3.78 1.52
N LEU A 156 3.42 3.91 1.18
CA LEU A 156 2.49 4.88 1.77
C LEU A 156 2.47 4.78 3.31
N ASN A 157 2.25 3.57 3.84
CA ASN A 157 2.17 3.37 5.29
C ASN A 157 3.54 3.57 5.95
N GLN A 158 4.61 2.99 5.42
CA GLN A 158 5.93 3.12 6.03
C GLN A 158 6.45 4.55 6.04
N LYS A 159 6.29 5.29 4.95
CA LYS A 159 6.66 6.72 4.89
C LYS A 159 5.87 7.55 5.90
N ALA A 160 4.56 7.28 6.06
CA ALA A 160 3.72 7.96 7.05
C ALA A 160 4.18 7.65 8.49
N VAL A 161 4.36 6.37 8.80
CA VAL A 161 4.80 5.91 10.13
C VAL A 161 6.20 6.41 10.47
N CYS A 162 7.13 6.42 9.52
CA CYS A 162 8.48 6.98 9.76
C CYS A 162 8.45 8.49 10.01
N ARG A 163 7.58 9.25 9.33
CA ARG A 163 7.38 10.68 9.64
C ARG A 163 6.76 10.89 11.02
N GLU A 164 5.81 10.05 11.42
CA GLU A 164 5.23 10.11 12.76
C GLU A 164 6.26 9.76 13.85
N ALA A 165 7.07 8.72 13.63
CA ALA A 165 8.19 8.39 14.52
C ALA A 165 9.19 9.54 14.63
N ALA A 166 9.51 10.19 13.52
CA ALA A 166 10.39 11.36 13.51
C ALA A 166 9.84 12.52 14.36
N LYS A 167 8.53 12.79 14.29
CA LYS A 167 7.87 13.77 15.17
C LYS A 167 8.02 13.40 16.65
N GLN A 168 7.84 12.12 17.01
CA GLN A 168 8.00 11.64 18.38
C GLN A 168 9.44 11.77 18.88
N ILE A 169 10.43 11.62 17.98
CA ILE A 169 11.87 11.82 18.27
C ILE A 169 12.22 13.33 18.34
N GLY A 170 11.38 14.20 17.77
CA GLY A 170 11.62 15.65 17.72
C GLY A 170 12.65 16.07 16.67
N LYS A 171 12.79 15.30 15.58
CA LYS A 171 13.69 15.60 14.45
C LYS A 171 12.97 15.47 13.10
N PRO A 172 13.38 16.22 12.08
CA PRO A 172 12.88 16.00 10.71
C PRO A 172 13.19 14.57 10.23
N TYR A 173 12.26 13.97 9.50
CA TYR A 173 12.44 12.63 8.92
C TYR A 173 13.64 12.55 7.98
N GLU A 174 13.93 13.65 7.29
CA GLU A 174 15.05 13.83 6.37
C GLU A 174 16.42 13.87 7.05
N GLU A 175 16.46 13.97 8.38
CA GLU A 175 17.71 13.94 9.18
C GLU A 175 17.97 12.57 9.83
N LEU A 176 17.03 11.63 9.69
CA LEU A 176 17.08 10.35 10.39
C LEU A 176 17.43 9.18 9.45
N ASN A 177 18.02 8.14 10.06
CA ASN A 177 18.08 6.81 9.51
C ASN A 177 17.12 5.93 10.32
N ILE A 178 16.14 5.31 9.65
CA ILE A 178 15.08 4.52 10.28
C ILE A 178 14.97 3.18 9.56
N ILE A 179 14.84 2.10 10.31
CA ILE A 179 14.34 0.83 9.78
C ILE A 179 12.82 0.82 9.97
N GLY A 180 12.10 0.95 8.87
CA GLY A 180 10.64 0.85 8.85
C GLY A 180 10.21 -0.59 8.69
N VAL A 181 9.26 -1.05 9.51
CA VAL A 181 8.69 -2.39 9.42
C VAL A 181 7.17 -2.30 9.37
N HIS A 182 6.60 -2.80 8.27
CA HIS A 182 5.15 -2.98 8.13
C HIS A 182 4.82 -4.45 8.35
N LEU A 183 3.95 -4.74 9.29
CA LEU A 183 3.51 -6.09 9.64
C LEU A 183 2.01 -6.22 9.39
N GLY A 184 1.65 -7.08 8.45
CA GLY A 184 0.27 -7.30 8.05
C GLY A 184 0.13 -8.60 7.26
N GLY A 185 -0.85 -8.68 6.36
CA GLY A 185 -0.98 -9.80 5.41
C GLY A 185 0.31 -10.00 4.61
N GLY A 186 0.94 -8.91 4.17
CA GLY A 186 2.34 -8.88 3.71
C GLY A 186 3.23 -8.20 4.74
N VAL A 187 4.51 -8.54 4.73
CA VAL A 187 5.53 -7.89 5.55
C VAL A 187 6.53 -7.19 4.65
N SER A 188 6.82 -5.94 4.94
CA SER A 188 7.93 -5.24 4.30
C SER A 188 8.80 -4.55 5.35
N VAL A 189 10.11 -4.71 5.18
CA VAL A 189 11.15 -4.07 5.97
C VAL A 189 11.94 -3.17 5.04
N ALA A 190 12.16 -1.92 5.42
CA ALA A 190 12.84 -0.96 4.58
C ALA A 190 13.82 -0.09 5.38
N ALA A 191 14.96 0.17 4.78
CA ALA A 191 15.97 1.10 5.30
C ALA A 191 15.68 2.50 4.74
N HIS A 192 15.26 3.39 5.62
CA HIS A 192 15.05 4.80 5.30
C HIS A 192 16.30 5.59 5.71
N LYS A 193 16.87 6.33 4.77
CA LYS A 193 18.05 7.17 4.95
C LYS A 193 17.76 8.56 4.44
N HIS A 194 17.73 9.53 5.32
CA HIS A 194 17.49 10.94 4.99
C HIS A 194 16.25 11.14 4.10
N GLY A 195 15.12 10.56 4.52
CA GLY A 195 13.84 10.67 3.82
C GLY A 195 13.65 9.74 2.60
N LYS A 196 14.71 9.06 2.13
CA LYS A 196 14.66 8.12 1.01
C LYS A 196 14.72 6.67 1.49
N THR A 197 14.10 5.76 0.73
CA THR A 197 14.16 4.33 1.00
C THR A 197 15.24 3.69 0.15
N VAL A 198 16.39 3.43 0.77
CA VAL A 198 17.62 3.02 0.06
C VAL A 198 17.77 1.51 -0.11
N ASP A 199 17.09 0.72 0.71
CA ASP A 199 17.01 -0.74 0.63
C ASP A 199 15.69 -1.22 1.24
N LEU A 200 15.17 -2.35 0.76
CA LEU A 200 13.94 -2.96 1.28
C LEU A 200 13.85 -4.43 0.89
N ASN A 201 12.99 -5.20 1.54
CA ASN A 201 12.53 -6.46 0.97
C ASN A 201 11.30 -6.25 0.09
N ASN A 202 11.32 -6.84 -1.10
CA ASN A 202 10.17 -6.88 -2.00
C ASN A 202 9.06 -7.76 -1.41
N VAL A 203 7.92 -7.16 -1.07
CA VAL A 203 6.79 -7.86 -0.44
C VAL A 203 6.17 -8.96 -1.32
N LYS A 204 6.49 -9.00 -2.62
CA LYS A 204 5.99 -10.02 -3.55
C LYS A 204 6.84 -11.29 -3.53
N ASP A 205 8.16 -11.15 -3.38
CA ASP A 205 9.11 -12.20 -3.75
C ASP A 205 10.12 -12.57 -2.66
N GLU A 206 10.29 -11.72 -1.61
CA GLU A 206 11.36 -11.91 -0.62
C GLU A 206 10.99 -11.38 0.77
N GLY A 207 11.92 -11.52 1.70
CA GLY A 207 11.81 -10.97 3.05
C GLY A 207 11.15 -11.91 4.05
N ALA A 208 10.69 -11.36 5.15
CA ALA A 208 10.04 -12.12 6.21
C ALA A 208 8.67 -12.65 5.75
N MET A 209 8.27 -13.81 6.26
CA MET A 209 6.92 -14.32 6.04
C MET A 209 5.88 -13.37 6.64
N GLY A 210 4.78 -13.18 5.91
CA GLY A 210 3.60 -12.47 6.40
C GLY A 210 2.58 -13.40 7.04
N MET A 211 1.37 -12.89 7.24
CA MET A 211 0.28 -13.74 7.78
C MET A 211 -0.12 -14.86 6.82
N ASP A 212 -0.16 -14.61 5.53
CA ASP A 212 -0.56 -15.60 4.51
C ASP A 212 0.39 -15.70 3.31
N ARG A 213 1.49 -14.95 3.31
CA ARG A 213 2.54 -14.96 2.29
C ARG A 213 3.82 -15.59 2.84
N GLY A 214 4.47 -16.41 2.00
CA GLY A 214 5.66 -17.17 2.42
C GLY A 214 6.90 -16.32 2.65
N GLY A 215 7.01 -15.15 2.02
CA GLY A 215 8.28 -14.41 2.00
C GLY A 215 9.37 -15.19 1.28
N SER A 216 10.60 -15.08 1.77
CA SER A 216 11.71 -15.88 1.24
C SER A 216 11.54 -17.35 1.60
N LEU A 217 11.60 -18.22 0.58
CA LEU A 217 11.54 -19.66 0.74
C LEU A 217 12.89 -20.31 0.37
N PRO A 218 13.24 -21.46 0.95
CA PRO A 218 14.43 -22.19 0.53
C PRO A 218 14.35 -22.55 -0.96
N ALA A 219 15.33 -22.10 -1.76
CA ALA A 219 15.29 -22.18 -3.21
C ALA A 219 15.03 -23.61 -3.74
N ASN A 220 15.73 -24.63 -3.20
CA ASN A 220 15.54 -26.01 -3.61
C ASN A 220 14.13 -26.53 -3.28
N ALA A 221 13.57 -26.14 -2.13
CA ALA A 221 12.20 -26.52 -1.76
C ALA A 221 11.17 -25.89 -2.70
N LEU A 222 11.38 -24.62 -3.08
CA LEU A 222 10.53 -23.95 -4.07
C LEU A 222 10.62 -24.61 -5.44
N VAL A 223 11.82 -24.97 -5.91
CA VAL A 223 11.99 -25.73 -7.15
C VAL A 223 11.24 -27.06 -7.09
N ASN A 224 11.37 -27.84 -6.01
CA ASN A 224 10.64 -29.10 -5.83
C ASN A 224 9.13 -28.88 -5.84
N LEU A 225 8.64 -27.81 -5.24
CA LEU A 225 7.21 -27.46 -5.28
C LEU A 225 6.74 -27.13 -6.70
N CYS A 226 7.53 -26.38 -7.49
CA CYS A 226 7.21 -26.06 -8.89
C CYS A 226 7.13 -27.31 -9.78
N TYR A 227 7.95 -28.32 -9.51
CA TYR A 227 7.98 -29.56 -10.28
C TYR A 227 7.20 -30.71 -9.64
N SER A 228 6.32 -30.44 -8.65
CA SER A 228 5.50 -31.45 -7.98
C SER A 228 4.23 -31.87 -8.74
N GLY A 229 4.08 -31.45 -10.00
CA GLY A 229 2.86 -31.67 -10.81
C GLY A 229 1.78 -30.60 -10.60
N LYS A 230 2.03 -29.59 -9.78
CA LYS A 230 1.13 -28.45 -9.59
C LYS A 230 1.25 -27.44 -10.73
N THR A 231 0.14 -26.78 -11.05
CA THR A 231 0.14 -25.67 -11.99
C THR A 231 0.83 -24.45 -11.41
N LYS A 232 1.24 -23.52 -12.26
CA LYS A 232 1.81 -22.22 -11.85
C LYS A 232 0.86 -21.44 -10.94
N GLU A 233 -0.44 -21.49 -11.22
CA GLU A 233 -1.49 -20.82 -10.47
C GLU A 233 -1.64 -21.42 -9.06
N GLU A 234 -1.59 -22.75 -8.95
CA GLU A 234 -1.62 -23.44 -7.65
C GLU A 234 -0.39 -23.13 -6.82
N VAL A 235 0.81 -23.14 -7.41
CA VAL A 235 2.04 -22.76 -6.69
C VAL A 235 1.96 -21.30 -6.21
N LYS A 236 1.55 -20.37 -7.07
CA LYS A 236 1.36 -18.96 -6.69
C LYS A 236 0.35 -18.78 -5.56
N ARG A 237 -0.75 -19.54 -5.58
CA ARG A 237 -1.76 -19.52 -4.51
C ARG A 237 -1.17 -20.00 -3.19
N ILE A 238 -0.43 -21.10 -3.21
CA ILE A 238 0.23 -21.68 -2.03
C ILE A 238 1.18 -20.66 -1.42
N ILE A 239 2.14 -20.12 -2.19
CA ILE A 239 3.15 -19.21 -1.64
C ILE A 239 2.61 -17.83 -1.30
N GLY A 240 1.55 -17.36 -1.95
CA GLY A 240 1.02 -16.00 -1.82
C GLY A 240 -0.23 -15.85 -0.96
N ARG A 241 -0.90 -16.97 -0.58
CA ARG A 241 -2.17 -16.90 0.18
C ARG A 241 -2.37 -18.01 1.21
N GLU A 242 -1.58 -19.08 1.16
CA GLU A 242 -1.72 -20.26 2.01
C GLU A 242 -0.43 -20.58 2.80
N ALA A 243 0.58 -19.71 2.65
CA ALA A 243 1.86 -19.80 3.34
C ALA A 243 1.90 -18.91 4.61
N GLY A 244 3.09 -18.49 5.02
CA GLY A 244 3.31 -17.61 6.15
C GLY A 244 2.87 -18.20 7.47
N VAL A 245 2.51 -17.35 8.41
CA VAL A 245 2.03 -17.74 9.75
C VAL A 245 0.79 -18.64 9.65
N PHE A 246 -0.08 -18.38 8.67
CA PHE A 246 -1.28 -19.18 8.42
C PHE A 246 -0.97 -20.67 8.21
N SER A 247 0.08 -20.99 7.49
CA SER A 247 0.45 -22.40 7.23
C SER A 247 0.84 -23.19 8.50
N TYR A 248 1.24 -22.50 9.57
CA TYR A 248 1.61 -23.09 10.84
C TYR A 248 0.50 -23.04 11.89
N THR A 249 -0.38 -22.03 11.81
CA THR A 249 -1.35 -21.73 12.89
C THR A 249 -2.81 -21.90 12.48
N GLY A 250 -3.09 -21.97 11.17
CA GLY A 250 -4.45 -22.01 10.63
C GLY A 250 -5.22 -20.70 10.74
N THR A 251 -4.60 -19.61 11.24
CA THR A 251 -5.24 -18.30 11.36
C THR A 251 -4.52 -17.23 10.54
N LYS A 252 -5.30 -16.30 9.96
CA LYS A 252 -4.80 -15.09 9.28
C LYS A 252 -4.97 -13.83 10.13
N ASP A 253 -5.50 -13.95 11.34
CA ASP A 253 -5.68 -12.85 12.26
C ASP A 253 -4.42 -12.68 13.12
N PHE A 254 -3.65 -11.63 12.83
CA PHE A 254 -2.44 -11.30 13.54
C PHE A 254 -2.67 -11.09 15.05
N ARG A 255 -3.83 -10.55 15.43
CA ARG A 255 -4.19 -10.30 16.84
C ARG A 255 -4.20 -11.57 17.69
N THR A 256 -4.52 -12.71 17.08
CA THR A 256 -4.50 -14.00 17.77
C THR A 256 -3.08 -14.56 17.97
N VAL A 257 -2.10 -14.08 17.20
CA VAL A 257 -0.69 -14.50 17.23
C VAL A 257 0.17 -13.53 18.03
N GLU A 258 -0.21 -12.26 18.07
CA GLU A 258 0.55 -11.12 18.62
C GLU A 258 0.91 -11.29 20.11
N ASN A 259 0.00 -11.86 20.91
CA ASN A 259 0.13 -11.90 22.37
C ASN A 259 1.23 -12.84 22.92
N LYS A 260 1.94 -13.58 22.10
CA LYS A 260 2.95 -14.55 22.56
C LYS A 260 4.39 -14.34 22.07
N ALA A 261 4.59 -13.63 20.98
CA ALA A 261 5.91 -13.60 20.33
C ALA A 261 6.48 -12.20 20.12
N PHE A 262 5.64 -11.17 20.12
CA PHE A 262 6.04 -9.88 19.54
C PHE A 262 6.74 -8.95 20.53
N ASP A 263 6.20 -8.76 21.72
CA ASP A 263 6.72 -7.76 22.64
C ASP A 263 8.00 -8.20 23.37
N GLU A 264 8.11 -9.48 23.70
CA GLU A 264 9.31 -9.98 24.41
C GLU A 264 10.49 -10.20 23.49
N GLU A 265 10.29 -10.85 22.36
CA GLU A 265 11.37 -11.23 21.44
C GLU A 265 11.93 -10.05 20.66
N ILE A 266 11.07 -9.24 20.02
CA ILE A 266 11.55 -8.09 19.22
C ILE A 266 12.17 -7.04 20.12
N THR A 267 11.60 -6.75 21.28
CA THR A 267 12.15 -5.77 22.21
C THR A 267 13.45 -6.26 22.82
N SER A 268 13.57 -7.56 23.12
CA SER A 268 14.78 -8.11 23.72
C SER A 268 15.99 -8.12 22.77
N TYR A 269 15.78 -8.34 21.47
CA TYR A 269 16.84 -8.35 20.46
C TYR A 269 17.01 -6.99 19.77
N GLY A 270 15.95 -6.42 19.23
CA GLY A 270 15.98 -5.18 18.46
C GLY A 270 16.26 -3.95 19.32
N GLY A 271 15.75 -3.90 20.54
CA GLY A 271 15.98 -2.79 21.47
C GLY A 271 17.43 -2.60 21.91
N LYS A 272 18.30 -3.60 21.70
CA LYS A 272 19.75 -3.50 21.90
C LYS A 272 20.47 -2.80 20.75
N ILE A 273 19.82 -2.68 19.60
CA ILE A 273 20.39 -2.10 18.37
C ILE A 273 19.96 -0.65 18.23
N ALA A 274 18.67 -0.37 18.42
CA ALA A 274 18.08 0.95 18.28
C ALA A 274 16.77 1.07 19.09
N PRO A 275 16.32 2.30 19.43
CA PRO A 275 15.01 2.51 20.02
C PRO A 275 13.91 1.95 19.10
N ILE A 276 12.94 1.24 19.70
CA ILE A 276 11.78 0.70 18.99
C ILE A 276 10.57 1.60 19.26
N ILE A 277 9.97 2.13 18.19
CA ILE A 277 8.73 2.90 18.23
C ILE A 277 7.65 2.08 17.55
N ARG A 278 6.61 1.71 18.32
CA ARG A 278 5.45 0.97 17.79
C ARG A 278 4.31 1.95 17.52
N ILE A 279 3.81 1.93 16.29
CA ILE A 279 2.64 2.71 15.86
C ILE A 279 1.57 1.71 15.41
N PRO A 280 0.55 1.43 16.25
CA PRO A 280 -0.51 0.49 15.94
C PRO A 280 -1.44 1.01 14.83
N GLY A 281 -2.03 0.09 14.06
CA GLY A 281 -2.99 0.41 13.01
C GLY A 281 -2.35 0.73 11.66
N GLU A 282 -3.10 1.43 10.82
CA GLU A 282 -2.64 1.86 9.50
C GLU A 282 -2.85 3.37 9.32
N GLU A 283 -1.84 4.06 8.81
CA GLU A 283 -1.88 5.51 8.56
C GLU A 283 -2.19 5.85 7.09
N GLU A 284 -2.61 4.87 6.28
CA GLU A 284 -2.78 5.03 4.83
C GLU A 284 -3.79 6.12 4.46
N MET A 285 -4.96 6.13 5.11
CA MET A 285 -6.01 7.12 4.81
C MET A 285 -5.54 8.54 5.10
N LYS A 286 -4.93 8.75 6.26
CA LYS A 286 -4.36 10.04 6.65
C LYS A 286 -3.20 10.45 5.74
N ALA A 287 -2.34 9.52 5.37
CA ALA A 287 -1.22 9.78 4.45
C ALA A 287 -1.70 10.26 3.08
N LEU A 288 -2.75 9.65 2.53
CA LEU A 288 -3.38 10.08 1.27
C LEU A 288 -3.96 11.50 1.40
N ALA A 289 -4.70 11.77 2.48
CA ALA A 289 -5.27 13.10 2.74
C ALA A 289 -4.19 14.18 2.87
N LEU A 290 -3.17 13.95 3.70
CA LEU A 290 -2.08 14.90 3.91
C LEU A 290 -1.24 15.13 2.65
N GLY A 291 -1.06 14.12 1.81
CA GLY A 291 -0.41 14.28 0.51
C GLY A 291 -1.19 15.18 -0.43
N ALA A 292 -2.50 14.94 -0.56
CA ALA A 292 -3.35 15.82 -1.37
C ALA A 292 -3.44 17.24 -0.79
N LEU A 293 -3.45 17.39 0.54
CA LEU A 293 -3.48 18.69 1.20
C LEU A 293 -2.21 19.51 0.88
N ARG A 294 -1.02 18.89 0.95
CA ARG A 294 0.24 19.56 0.52
C ARG A 294 0.20 19.94 -0.94
N ALA A 295 -0.29 19.05 -1.81
CA ALA A 295 -0.43 19.35 -3.23
C ALA A 295 -1.32 20.57 -3.50
N LEU A 296 -2.43 20.70 -2.75
CA LEU A 296 -3.36 21.83 -2.89
C LEU A 296 -2.81 23.15 -2.30
N ASN A 297 -2.10 23.09 -1.17
CA ASN A 297 -1.63 24.28 -0.47
C ASN A 297 -0.31 24.79 -1.02
N ASP A 298 0.63 23.90 -1.27
CA ASP A 298 2.04 24.22 -1.54
C ASP A 298 2.42 23.97 -3.00
N GLY A 299 1.53 23.34 -3.78
CA GLY A 299 1.86 22.87 -5.13
C GLY A 299 2.86 21.71 -5.14
N ASP A 300 3.05 21.03 -3.99
CA ASP A 300 4.00 19.91 -3.84
C ASP A 300 3.42 18.63 -4.42
N TYR A 301 3.44 18.56 -5.75
CA TYR A 301 3.08 17.34 -6.48
C TYR A 301 3.92 17.19 -7.75
N LYS A 302 3.99 15.96 -8.22
CA LYS A 302 4.73 15.55 -9.41
C LYS A 302 3.78 15.14 -10.53
N ASN A 303 4.28 15.17 -11.75
CA ASN A 303 3.62 14.51 -12.88
C ASN A 303 4.18 13.09 -13.02
N TYR A 304 3.29 12.17 -13.39
CA TYR A 304 3.61 10.77 -13.60
C TYR A 304 4.32 10.54 -14.93
#